data_8d25208a5d1b76d5e65febb2d26e89e2
#
_entry.id   8d25208a5d1b76d5e65febb2d26e89e2
#
_cell.length_a   1.000
_cell.length_b   1.000
_cell.length_c   1.000
_cell.angle_alpha   90.00
_cell.angle_beta   90.00
_cell.angle_gamma   90.00
#
_symmetry.space_group_name_H-M   'P 1'
#
loop_
_entity.id
_entity.type
_entity.pdbx_description
1 polymer ?
#
loop_
_entity_poly.entity_id
_entity_poly.type
_entity_poly.pdbx_seq_one_letter_code
_entity_poly.pdbx_strand_id
1 'polypeptide(L)'
;AAGCYDGQYTGDYFAEHGYVVLSIDALFWGERGRKEGVNYDGQQALASNFLQMGSSWGAFINMDDVRSAEFVASLPFVDKDKVGCVGFSMGAYRSWMLSAITDCIKVSASICWMNTTEHLMTLTNNQNKGGSAYSMLIPNLRRYLDYPHTACIACPKPTLFFNGSRDKLFPIEGVKDAYDT
;
A
#
# COMPACT_ATOMS: atom_id res chain seq x y z
N ALA A 1 -9.94 11.37 4.31
CA ALA A 1 -10.48 10.15 3.67
C ALA A 1 -11.80 10.42 2.94
N ALA A 2 -12.78 11.08 3.54
CA ALA A 2 -14.09 11.37 2.90
C ALA A 2 -13.98 12.04 1.52
N GLY A 3 -13.03 12.94 1.31
CA GLY A 3 -12.84 13.63 0.03
C GLY A 3 -12.38 12.74 -1.14
N CYS A 4 -11.88 11.53 -0.86
CA CYS A 4 -11.44 10.58 -1.90
C CYS A 4 -12.54 9.60 -2.32
N TYR A 5 -13.62 9.50 -1.55
CA TYR A 5 -14.67 8.49 -1.72
C TYR A 5 -16.07 9.13 -1.80
N ASP A 6 -16.18 10.25 -2.48
CA ASP A 6 -17.45 10.98 -2.66
C ASP A 6 -18.18 11.29 -1.35
N GLY A 7 -17.45 11.68 -0.33
CA GLY A 7 -17.98 11.99 0.99
C GLY A 7 -18.29 10.79 1.89
N GLN A 8 -18.08 9.57 1.40
CA GLN A 8 -18.32 8.36 2.19
C GLN A 8 -17.09 7.96 3.01
N TYR A 9 -17.32 7.42 4.18
CA TYR A 9 -16.29 6.76 4.97
C TYR A 9 -16.31 5.27 4.66
N THR A 10 -15.28 4.79 3.96
CA THR A 10 -15.20 3.39 3.51
C THR A 10 -15.28 2.39 4.66
N GLY A 11 -14.70 2.75 5.82
CA GLY A 11 -14.77 1.93 7.02
C GLY A 11 -16.21 1.75 7.52
N ASP A 12 -16.98 2.83 7.59
CA ASP A 12 -18.39 2.82 8.04
C ASP A 12 -19.24 2.00 7.06
N TYR A 13 -19.02 2.19 5.75
CA TYR A 13 -19.71 1.41 4.73
C TYR A 13 -19.53 -0.10 4.92
N PHE A 14 -18.29 -0.57 5.11
CA PHE A 14 -18.05 -1.99 5.35
C PHE A 14 -18.63 -2.46 6.69
N ALA A 15 -18.56 -1.64 7.74
CA ALA A 15 -19.14 -2.00 9.05
C ALA A 15 -20.66 -2.14 8.98
N GLU A 16 -21.36 -1.27 8.26
CA GLU A 16 -22.81 -1.36 8.01
C GLU A 16 -23.19 -2.62 7.21
N HIS A 17 -22.25 -3.21 6.48
CA HIS A 17 -22.44 -4.45 5.73
C HIS A 17 -21.93 -5.70 6.48
N GLY A 18 -21.71 -5.58 7.78
CA GLY A 18 -21.39 -6.72 8.65
C GLY A 18 -19.91 -7.10 8.73
N TYR A 19 -19.02 -6.24 8.28
CA TYR A 19 -17.58 -6.45 8.41
C TYR A 19 -17.03 -5.83 9.70
N VAL A 20 -16.05 -6.49 10.30
CA VAL A 20 -15.16 -5.86 11.28
C VAL A 20 -14.08 -5.11 10.50
N VAL A 21 -13.95 -3.82 10.75
CA VAL A 21 -13.03 -2.97 10.00
C VAL A 21 -11.96 -2.40 10.91
N LEU A 22 -10.71 -2.58 10.53
CA LEU A 22 -9.57 -1.89 11.12
C LEU A 22 -8.93 -0.97 10.09
N SER A 23 -8.88 0.32 10.40
CA SER A 23 -8.15 1.31 9.60
C SER A 23 -7.09 1.95 10.48
N ILE A 24 -5.83 1.76 10.14
CA ILE A 24 -4.70 2.33 10.88
C ILE A 24 -4.03 3.45 10.07
N ASP A 25 -3.65 4.50 10.76
CA ASP A 25 -2.78 5.51 10.18
C ASP A 25 -1.38 4.91 9.96
N ALA A 26 -0.83 5.12 8.76
CA ALA A 26 0.56 4.76 8.52
C ALA A 26 1.49 5.58 9.42
N LEU A 27 2.65 5.01 9.74
CA LEU A 27 3.66 5.69 10.56
C LEU A 27 3.97 7.08 9.99
N PHE A 28 3.84 8.11 10.82
CA PHE A 28 3.96 9.54 10.53
C PHE A 28 2.78 10.19 9.81
N TRP A 29 1.65 9.52 9.67
CA TRP A 29 0.38 10.11 9.23
C TRP A 29 -0.67 10.10 10.33
N GLY A 30 -1.69 10.94 10.18
CA GLY A 30 -2.84 11.02 11.07
C GLY A 30 -2.46 11.17 12.53
N GLU A 31 -3.04 10.37 13.40
CA GLU A 31 -2.76 10.35 14.84
C GLU A 31 -1.32 9.92 15.17
N ARG A 32 -0.67 9.20 14.27
CA ARG A 32 0.74 8.78 14.39
C ARG A 32 1.70 9.81 13.80
N GLY A 33 1.18 10.95 13.35
CA GLY A 33 1.94 12.04 12.75
C GLY A 33 2.65 12.91 13.78
N ARG A 34 3.45 13.85 13.26
CA ARG A 34 4.01 14.97 14.03
C ARG A 34 3.15 16.20 13.83
N LYS A 35 3.22 17.18 14.76
CA LYS A 35 2.45 18.43 14.67
C LYS A 35 2.70 19.19 13.37
N GLU A 36 3.93 19.12 12.86
CA GLU A 36 4.36 19.79 11.63
C GLU A 36 3.92 19.05 10.35
N GLY A 37 3.32 17.88 10.49
CA GLY A 37 2.98 17.02 9.35
C GLY A 37 4.22 16.38 8.70
N VAL A 38 4.01 15.63 7.63
CA VAL A 38 5.09 15.01 6.85
C VAL A 38 5.14 15.70 5.48
N ASN A 39 5.87 16.81 5.40
CA ASN A 39 6.19 17.42 4.12
C ASN A 39 7.28 16.62 3.37
N TYR A 40 7.58 17.00 2.15
CA TYR A 40 8.54 16.29 1.30
C TYR A 40 9.94 16.21 1.94
N ASP A 41 10.44 17.31 2.52
CA ASP A 41 11.76 17.34 3.17
C ASP A 41 11.79 16.46 4.42
N GLY A 42 10.72 16.48 5.20
CA GLY A 42 10.55 15.61 6.36
C GLY A 42 10.51 14.13 5.99
N GLN A 43 9.88 13.78 4.88
CA GLN A 43 9.87 12.41 4.34
C GLN A 43 11.26 11.97 3.91
N GLN A 44 12.01 12.83 3.21
CA GLN A 44 13.37 12.54 2.79
C GLN A 44 14.28 12.30 4.00
N ALA A 45 14.25 13.18 4.99
CA ALA A 45 15.06 13.05 6.22
C ALA A 45 14.72 11.73 6.95
N LEU A 46 13.45 11.42 7.07
CA LEU A 46 12.99 10.19 7.72
C LEU A 46 13.44 8.93 6.97
N ALA A 47 13.24 8.90 5.66
CA ALA A 47 13.68 7.78 4.82
C ALA A 47 15.19 7.58 4.89
N SER A 48 15.97 8.68 4.87
CA SER A 48 17.43 8.65 5.01
C SER A 48 17.86 8.05 6.35
N ASN A 49 17.18 8.40 7.44
CA ASN A 49 17.47 7.84 8.77
C ASN A 49 17.19 6.34 8.82
N PHE A 50 16.08 5.88 8.25
CA PHE A 50 15.79 4.44 8.18
C PHE A 50 16.85 3.69 7.36
N LEU A 51 17.27 4.24 6.22
CA LEU A 51 18.32 3.64 5.38
C LEU A 51 19.66 3.55 6.12
N GLN A 52 20.03 4.56 6.91
CA GLN A 52 21.21 4.54 7.76
C GLN A 52 21.18 3.42 8.82
N MET A 53 19.99 3.08 9.29
CA MET A 53 19.79 1.97 10.23
C MET A 53 19.68 0.59 9.54
N GLY A 54 19.92 0.51 8.23
CA GLY A 54 19.82 -0.74 7.48
C GLY A 54 18.39 -1.21 7.23
N SER A 55 17.42 -0.31 7.29
CA SER A 55 16.00 -0.60 7.07
C SER A 55 15.36 0.41 6.13
N SER A 56 14.06 0.41 6.00
CA SER A 56 13.31 1.42 5.27
C SER A 56 12.03 1.79 5.98
N TRP A 57 11.54 2.99 5.73
CA TRP A 57 10.24 3.42 6.24
C TRP A 57 9.11 2.52 5.72
N GLY A 58 9.16 2.11 4.44
CA GLY A 58 8.23 1.15 3.87
C GLY A 58 8.20 -0.19 4.59
N ALA A 59 9.37 -0.70 5.02
CA ALA A 59 9.45 -1.95 5.79
C ALA A 59 8.71 -1.86 7.14
N PHE A 60 8.82 -0.73 7.84
CA PHE A 60 8.10 -0.52 9.09
C PHE A 60 6.59 -0.43 8.87
N ILE A 61 6.14 0.25 7.81
CA ILE A 61 4.71 0.30 7.46
C ILE A 61 4.19 -1.10 7.14
N ASN A 62 4.92 -1.87 6.35
CA ASN A 62 4.54 -3.25 6.03
C ASN A 62 4.48 -4.15 7.27
N MET A 63 5.41 -3.99 8.21
CA MET A 63 5.40 -4.71 9.48
C MET A 63 4.16 -4.34 10.31
N ASP A 64 3.81 -3.05 10.39
CA ASP A 64 2.60 -2.59 11.08
C ASP A 64 1.34 -3.17 10.43
N ASP A 65 1.30 -3.25 9.10
CA ASP A 65 0.19 -3.84 8.37
C ASP A 65 0.04 -5.34 8.67
N VAL A 66 1.14 -6.09 8.70
CA VAL A 66 1.13 -7.52 9.08
C VAL A 66 0.62 -7.68 10.52
N ARG A 67 1.13 -6.89 11.47
CA ARG A 67 0.68 -6.93 12.87
C ARG A 67 -0.80 -6.57 13.00
N SER A 68 -1.27 -5.63 12.21
CA SER A 68 -2.69 -5.26 12.17
C SER A 68 -3.58 -6.38 11.63
N ALA A 69 -3.14 -7.07 10.59
CA ALA A 69 -3.84 -8.23 10.05
C ALA A 69 -3.88 -9.39 11.06
N GLU A 70 -2.77 -9.69 11.72
CA GLU A 70 -2.69 -10.69 12.78
C GLU A 70 -3.61 -10.34 13.96
N PHE A 71 -3.65 -9.06 14.36
CA PHE A 71 -4.54 -8.59 15.41
C PHE A 71 -6.01 -8.79 15.03
N VAL A 72 -6.43 -8.37 13.84
CA VAL A 72 -7.81 -8.58 13.38
C VAL A 72 -8.15 -10.06 13.34
N ALA A 73 -7.28 -10.90 12.80
CA ALA A 73 -7.49 -12.34 12.73
C ALA A 73 -7.57 -13.02 14.12
N SER A 74 -7.00 -12.41 15.17
CA SER A 74 -7.03 -12.93 16.53
C SER A 74 -8.31 -12.62 17.30
N LEU A 75 -9.15 -11.71 16.81
CA LEU A 75 -10.37 -11.31 17.50
C LEU A 75 -11.39 -12.44 17.51
N PRO A 76 -12.03 -12.74 18.66
CA PRO A 76 -12.89 -13.93 18.82
C PRO A 76 -14.18 -13.90 17.99
N PHE A 77 -14.55 -12.73 17.48
CA PHE A 77 -15.73 -12.50 16.62
C PHE A 77 -15.38 -12.34 15.13
N VAL A 78 -14.12 -12.54 14.76
CA VAL A 78 -13.64 -12.47 13.38
C VAL A 78 -13.38 -13.88 12.85
N ASP A 79 -13.89 -14.16 11.66
CA ASP A 79 -13.52 -15.35 10.90
C ASP A 79 -12.13 -15.15 10.29
N LYS A 80 -11.10 -15.74 10.89
CA LYS A 80 -9.70 -15.62 10.47
C LYS A 80 -9.45 -16.09 9.04
N ASP A 81 -10.33 -16.93 8.50
CA ASP A 81 -10.24 -17.45 7.14
C ASP A 81 -10.94 -16.53 6.11
N LYS A 82 -11.49 -15.41 6.56
CA LYS A 82 -12.18 -14.39 5.73
C LYS A 82 -11.66 -12.98 5.95
N VAL A 83 -10.38 -12.84 6.27
CA VAL A 83 -9.74 -11.53 6.41
C VAL A 83 -9.27 -11.04 5.05
N GLY A 84 -9.67 -9.84 4.67
CA GLY A 84 -9.26 -9.17 3.44
C GLY A 84 -8.68 -7.80 3.68
N CYS A 85 -8.06 -7.21 2.66
CA CYS A 85 -7.60 -5.84 2.71
C CYS A 85 -7.98 -5.08 1.44
N VAL A 86 -8.23 -3.78 1.61
CA VAL A 86 -8.54 -2.87 0.51
C VAL A 86 -7.85 -1.54 0.73
N GLY A 87 -7.39 -0.93 -0.34
CA GLY A 87 -6.79 0.39 -0.24
C GLY A 87 -6.78 1.16 -1.56
N PHE A 88 -6.64 2.47 -1.42
CA PHE A 88 -6.54 3.42 -2.51
C PHE A 88 -5.16 4.08 -2.52
N SER A 89 -4.56 4.27 -3.70
CA SER A 89 -3.25 4.91 -3.88
C SER A 89 -2.18 4.27 -2.99
N MET A 90 -1.56 4.97 -2.05
CA MET A 90 -0.64 4.38 -1.08
C MET A 90 -1.26 3.18 -0.33
N GLY A 91 -2.56 3.25 -0.02
CA GLY A 91 -3.29 2.13 0.58
C GLY A 91 -3.41 0.92 -0.36
N ALA A 92 -3.48 1.14 -1.68
CA ALA A 92 -3.46 0.06 -2.66
C ALA A 92 -2.10 -0.64 -2.70
N TYR A 93 -1.00 0.12 -2.67
CA TYR A 93 0.35 -0.42 -2.51
C TYR A 93 0.45 -1.30 -1.27
N ARG A 94 -0.02 -0.80 -0.11
CA ARG A 94 -0.04 -1.55 1.15
C ARG A 94 -0.89 -2.82 1.04
N SER A 95 -2.04 -2.76 0.36
CA SER A 95 -2.95 -3.91 0.25
C SER A 95 -2.35 -5.08 -0.53
N TRP A 96 -1.82 -4.85 -1.74
CA TRP A 96 -1.23 -5.96 -2.50
C TRP A 96 0.09 -6.42 -1.88
N MET A 97 0.89 -5.51 -1.29
CA MET A 97 2.10 -5.88 -0.57
C MET A 97 1.76 -6.75 0.66
N LEU A 98 0.78 -6.35 1.46
CA LEU A 98 0.34 -7.11 2.61
C LEU A 98 -0.15 -8.51 2.20
N SER A 99 -0.92 -8.60 1.12
CA SER A 99 -1.37 -9.90 0.58
C SER A 99 -0.21 -10.81 0.19
N ALA A 100 0.88 -10.22 -0.34
CA ALA A 100 2.07 -10.96 -0.76
C ALA A 100 2.90 -11.50 0.43
N ILE A 101 2.93 -10.78 1.56
CA ILE A 101 3.87 -11.07 2.66
C ILE A 101 3.24 -11.75 3.88
N THR A 102 1.91 -11.95 3.92
CA THR A 102 1.25 -12.66 5.04
C THR A 102 0.12 -13.56 4.58
N ASP A 103 -0.02 -14.70 5.23
CA ASP A 103 -1.13 -15.63 5.00
C ASP A 103 -2.41 -15.24 5.75
N CYS A 104 -2.38 -14.24 6.61
CA CYS A 104 -3.58 -13.72 7.26
C CYS A 104 -4.58 -13.17 6.25
N ILE A 105 -4.10 -12.54 5.17
CA ILE A 105 -4.95 -11.97 4.11
C ILE A 105 -5.35 -13.05 3.11
N LYS A 106 -6.65 -13.16 2.86
CA LYS A 106 -7.24 -14.16 1.94
C LYS A 106 -7.70 -13.53 0.62
N VAL A 107 -7.95 -12.23 0.61
CA VAL A 107 -8.37 -11.47 -0.58
C VAL A 107 -7.88 -10.04 -0.46
N SER A 108 -7.50 -9.42 -1.58
CA SER A 108 -7.08 -8.02 -1.60
C SER A 108 -7.73 -7.24 -2.75
N ALA A 109 -7.94 -5.93 -2.51
CA ALA A 109 -8.35 -4.99 -3.55
C ALA A 109 -7.44 -3.77 -3.52
N SER A 110 -6.83 -3.48 -4.66
CA SER A 110 -5.79 -2.46 -4.83
C SER A 110 -6.22 -1.44 -5.87
N ILE A 111 -6.59 -0.25 -5.41
CA ILE A 111 -7.21 0.77 -6.24
C ILE A 111 -6.21 1.89 -6.51
N CYS A 112 -5.90 2.10 -7.79
CA CYS A 112 -5.02 3.16 -8.30
C CYS A 112 -3.57 3.09 -7.79
N TRP A 113 -3.00 1.89 -7.72
CA TRP A 113 -1.56 1.71 -7.55
C TRP A 113 -1.10 0.36 -8.11
N MET A 114 -0.69 0.32 -9.35
CA MET A 114 0.11 -0.74 -9.97
C MET A 114 0.80 -0.17 -11.20
N ASN A 115 2.06 -0.48 -11.37
CA ASN A 115 2.86 -0.09 -12.54
C ASN A 115 4.18 -0.86 -12.55
N THR A 116 4.92 -0.80 -13.65
CA THR A 116 6.32 -1.26 -13.69
C THR A 116 7.27 -0.14 -13.29
N THR A 117 8.40 -0.47 -12.72
CA THR A 117 9.40 0.54 -12.37
C THR A 117 10.11 1.11 -13.59
N GLU A 118 10.10 0.43 -14.73
CA GLU A 118 10.61 0.98 -15.99
C GLU A 118 9.90 2.30 -16.34
N HIS A 119 8.59 2.34 -16.13
CA HIS A 119 7.78 3.53 -16.38
C HIS A 119 7.69 4.51 -15.20
N LEU A 120 8.02 4.08 -13.99
CA LEU A 120 8.00 4.94 -12.79
C LEU A 120 9.36 5.60 -12.48
N MET A 121 10.48 5.01 -12.92
CA MET A 121 11.83 5.48 -12.61
C MET A 121 12.50 6.11 -13.83
N THR A 122 11.90 7.17 -14.36
CA THR A 122 12.41 7.91 -15.51
C THR A 122 12.87 9.31 -15.09
N LEU A 123 13.52 10.05 -15.99
CA LEU A 123 13.95 11.44 -15.74
C LEU A 123 12.77 12.38 -15.44
N THR A 124 11.61 12.11 -16.03
CA THR A 124 10.41 12.95 -15.90
C THR A 124 9.39 12.41 -14.92
N ASN A 125 9.52 11.13 -14.56
CA ASN A 125 8.68 10.48 -13.59
C ASN A 125 9.55 9.56 -12.71
N ASN A 126 9.34 9.58 -11.42
CA ASN A 126 10.06 8.73 -10.47
C ASN A 126 9.20 8.37 -9.27
N GLN A 127 9.64 7.36 -8.55
CA GLN A 127 8.97 6.86 -7.35
C GLN A 127 8.72 7.94 -6.29
N ASN A 128 9.57 8.97 -6.26
CA ASN A 128 9.48 10.05 -5.28
C ASN A 128 8.54 11.19 -5.68
N LYS A 129 7.86 11.05 -6.81
CA LYS A 129 6.88 12.03 -7.27
C LYS A 129 5.55 11.75 -6.59
N GLY A 130 5.25 12.47 -5.57
CA GLY A 130 4.01 12.31 -4.81
C GLY A 130 4.24 12.30 -3.31
N GLY A 131 3.21 12.66 -2.58
CA GLY A 131 3.29 12.93 -1.14
C GLY A 131 3.61 11.74 -0.24
N SER A 132 3.65 10.51 -0.77
CA SER A 132 3.89 9.30 0.03
C SER A 132 4.97 8.38 -0.53
N ALA A 133 5.69 8.82 -1.56
CA ALA A 133 6.60 7.96 -2.32
C ALA A 133 7.76 7.39 -1.47
N TYR A 134 8.34 8.17 -0.60
CA TYR A 134 9.43 7.70 0.28
C TYR A 134 9.00 6.57 1.23
N SER A 135 7.73 6.53 1.60
CA SER A 135 7.18 5.49 2.48
C SER A 135 7.00 4.13 1.81
N MET A 136 7.15 4.07 0.48
CA MET A 136 6.98 2.87 -0.32
C MET A 136 8.32 2.30 -0.83
N LEU A 137 9.44 2.92 -0.48
CA LEU A 137 10.75 2.48 -0.94
C LEU A 137 11.25 1.29 -0.12
N ILE A 138 11.55 0.20 -0.82
CA ILE A 138 12.20 -0.99 -0.24
C ILE A 138 13.55 -1.19 -0.94
N PRO A 139 14.66 -0.93 -0.22
CA PRO A 139 15.99 -1.07 -0.78
C PRO A 139 16.23 -2.48 -1.35
N ASN A 140 16.93 -2.54 -2.45
CA ASN A 140 17.31 -3.77 -3.16
C ASN A 140 16.16 -4.57 -3.79
N LEU A 141 14.90 -4.29 -3.54
CA LEU A 141 13.80 -5.05 -4.14
C LEU A 141 13.94 -5.13 -5.66
N ARG A 142 14.26 -3.99 -6.28
CA ARG A 142 14.39 -3.86 -7.74
C ARG A 142 15.53 -4.66 -8.38
N ARG A 143 16.47 -5.16 -7.61
CA ARG A 143 17.52 -6.06 -8.14
C ARG A 143 16.97 -7.43 -8.50
N TYR A 144 15.83 -7.81 -7.97
CA TYR A 144 15.30 -9.18 -8.04
C TYR A 144 13.89 -9.21 -8.62
N LEU A 145 13.04 -8.27 -8.24
CA LEU A 145 11.61 -8.25 -8.54
C LEU A 145 11.17 -6.85 -8.93
N ASP A 146 10.17 -6.78 -9.81
CA ASP A 146 9.38 -5.58 -9.99
C ASP A 146 8.10 -5.64 -9.14
N TYR A 147 7.32 -4.59 -9.10
CA TYR A 147 6.08 -4.52 -8.35
C TYR A 147 5.08 -5.62 -8.76
N PRO A 148 4.78 -5.84 -10.07
CA PRO A 148 3.89 -6.93 -10.45
C PRO A 148 4.40 -8.30 -10.02
N HIS A 149 5.70 -8.58 -10.14
CA HIS A 149 6.28 -9.83 -9.65
C HIS A 149 6.08 -10.00 -8.14
N THR A 150 6.26 -8.90 -7.37
CA THR A 150 6.03 -8.95 -5.92
C THR A 150 4.56 -9.21 -5.60
N ALA A 151 3.64 -8.59 -6.34
CA ALA A 151 2.21 -8.82 -6.16
C ALA A 151 1.82 -10.27 -6.50
N CYS A 152 2.46 -10.89 -7.50
CA CYS A 152 2.24 -12.29 -7.87
C CYS A 152 2.63 -13.29 -6.79
N ILE A 153 3.45 -12.92 -5.80
CA ILE A 153 3.73 -13.77 -4.63
C ILE A 153 2.44 -14.13 -3.87
N ALA A 154 1.42 -13.27 -3.94
CA ALA A 154 0.13 -13.53 -3.33
C ALA A 154 -0.67 -14.68 -3.99
N CYS A 155 -0.34 -15.09 -5.20
CA CYS A 155 -1.06 -16.16 -5.89
C CYS A 155 -1.07 -17.48 -5.08
N PRO A 156 -2.21 -18.20 -5.01
CA PRO A 156 -3.44 -18.02 -5.77
C PRO A 156 -4.53 -17.18 -5.05
N LYS A 157 -4.19 -16.31 -4.13
CA LYS A 157 -5.18 -15.46 -3.43
C LYS A 157 -5.88 -14.52 -4.41
N PRO A 158 -7.22 -14.41 -4.38
CA PRO A 158 -7.93 -13.45 -5.21
C PRO A 158 -7.45 -12.02 -4.95
N THR A 159 -7.05 -11.34 -6.01
CA THR A 159 -6.61 -9.94 -5.94
C THR A 159 -7.27 -9.14 -7.05
N LEU A 160 -7.95 -8.07 -6.68
CA LEU A 160 -8.51 -7.09 -7.62
C LEU A 160 -7.53 -5.93 -7.77
N PHE A 161 -7.12 -5.66 -9.00
CA PHE A 161 -6.42 -4.43 -9.36
C PHE A 161 -7.33 -3.52 -10.17
N PHE A 162 -7.34 -2.25 -9.82
CA PHE A 162 -8.10 -1.22 -10.53
C PHE A 162 -7.22 0.03 -10.69
N ASN A 163 -6.99 0.44 -11.94
CA ASN A 163 -6.22 1.64 -12.27
C ASN A 163 -7.01 2.57 -13.20
N GLY A 164 -6.87 3.87 -12.98
CA GLY A 164 -7.49 4.87 -13.85
C GLY A 164 -6.72 5.04 -15.16
N SER A 165 -7.41 4.94 -16.29
CA SER A 165 -6.78 5.11 -17.62
C SER A 165 -6.25 6.52 -17.90
N ARG A 166 -6.59 7.50 -17.06
CA ARG A 166 -6.15 8.90 -17.15
C ARG A 166 -5.36 9.33 -15.92
N ASP A 167 -4.81 8.38 -15.18
CA ASP A 167 -3.97 8.66 -14.03
C ASP A 167 -2.67 9.35 -14.48
N LYS A 168 -2.34 10.48 -13.85
CA LYS A 168 -1.15 11.26 -14.19
C LYS A 168 0.10 10.82 -13.43
N LEU A 169 -0.07 10.00 -12.38
CA LEU A 169 1.04 9.48 -11.57
C LEU A 169 1.54 8.13 -12.10
N PHE A 170 0.64 7.34 -12.67
CA PHE A 170 0.92 6.00 -13.16
C PHE A 170 0.72 5.93 -14.68
N PRO A 171 1.80 6.02 -15.48
CA PRO A 171 1.71 5.92 -16.94
C PRO A 171 0.97 4.65 -17.35
N ILE A 172 0.00 4.81 -18.27
CA ILE A 172 -0.90 3.70 -18.65
C ILE A 172 -0.16 2.55 -19.33
N GLU A 173 0.93 2.84 -20.02
CA GLU A 173 1.80 1.83 -20.62
C GLU A 173 2.37 0.90 -19.56
N GLY A 174 2.93 1.46 -18.50
CA GLY A 174 3.46 0.66 -17.39
C GLY A 174 2.39 -0.05 -16.56
N VAL A 175 1.15 0.43 -16.56
CA VAL A 175 0.01 -0.31 -15.97
C VAL A 175 -0.30 -1.55 -16.82
N LYS A 176 -0.32 -1.40 -18.15
CA LYS A 176 -0.55 -2.53 -19.07
C LYS A 176 0.55 -3.56 -18.94
N ASP A 177 1.82 -3.15 -18.98
CA ASP A 177 2.97 -4.04 -18.84
C ASP A 177 2.93 -4.79 -17.49
N ALA A 178 2.48 -4.11 -16.43
CA ALA A 178 2.33 -4.75 -15.12
C ALA A 178 1.20 -5.81 -15.09
N TYR A 179 0.16 -5.62 -15.89
CA TYR A 179 -0.95 -6.59 -15.98
C TYR A 179 -0.64 -7.76 -16.90
N ASP A 180 0.31 -7.60 -17.80
CA ASP A 180 0.76 -8.65 -18.71
C ASP A 180 1.84 -9.57 -18.06
N THR A 181 2.32 -9.21 -16.85
CA THR A 181 3.28 -10.01 -16.06
C THR A 181 2.60 -11.10 -15.25
#